data_7c8e20762e3a5019c85f5641f3519209
#
_entry.id   7c8e20762e3a5019c85f5641f3519209
#
_cell.length_a   1.000
_cell.length_b   1.000
_cell.length_c   1.000
_cell.angle_alpha   90.00
_cell.angle_beta   90.00
_cell.angle_gamma   90.00
#
_symmetry.space_group_name_H-M   'P 1'
#
loop_
_entity.id
_entity.type
_entity.pdbx_description
1 polymer ?
#
loop_
_entity_poly.entity_id
_entity_poly.type
_entity_poly.pdbx_seq_one_letter_code
_entity_poly.pdbx_strand_id
1 'polypeptide(L)'
;MLDAAPRFSLVIATRGRPATLRETLRSAARCAPPPDETIVVDGDEGRSAEPVAREAGTRYAHSAPGLTVQRNAGLDLASGDVVVFVDDDTELDADLFAALARGYRDPELVGATGPVHDRDLRRFGNMRSRWRRLVPGGGREGAFTRSGYPRWVQDPTRERDVEHMLGGLMSARREAAARVRFDERLTGYAYLEDEDFSYRLSRLGRIRFLPDAQVIHRNVGAETKLGAGAREFNRTVVVNRAYLFRKSFRRTPLARLQFALLVGVLLAHRAVNREWQGVRGLVEGSVEACRRR
;
A
#
# COMPACT_ATOMS: atom_id res chain seq x y z
N MET A 1 8.80 -31.73 11.07
CA MET A 1 7.77 -31.18 11.98
C MET A 1 6.75 -30.51 11.08
N LEU A 2 5.48 -30.94 11.15
CA LEU A 2 4.39 -30.26 10.44
C LEU A 2 4.24 -28.90 11.14
N ASP A 3 4.72 -27.85 10.48
CA ASP A 3 4.69 -26.50 11.03
C ASP A 3 3.25 -26.09 11.30
N ALA A 4 2.99 -25.65 12.53
CA ALA A 4 1.73 -25.02 12.89
C ALA A 4 1.44 -23.87 11.92
N ALA A 5 0.17 -23.65 11.61
CA ALA A 5 -0.20 -22.51 10.78
C ALA A 5 0.35 -21.22 11.39
N PRO A 6 0.87 -20.28 10.58
CA PRO A 6 1.43 -19.05 11.12
C PRO A 6 0.34 -18.23 11.82
N ARG A 7 0.70 -17.57 12.93
CA ARG A 7 -0.18 -16.65 13.64
C ARG A 7 -0.17 -15.28 12.95
N PHE A 8 -1.35 -14.67 12.84
CA PHE A 8 -1.55 -13.41 12.16
C PHE A 8 -1.86 -12.25 13.09
N SER A 9 -1.09 -11.17 13.01
CA SER A 9 -1.42 -9.88 13.59
C SER A 9 -2.00 -8.96 12.51
N LEU A 10 -3.28 -8.62 12.62
CA LEU A 10 -3.92 -7.62 11.75
C LEU A 10 -3.66 -6.22 12.31
N VAL A 11 -3.03 -5.35 11.54
CA VAL A 11 -2.74 -3.95 11.90
C VAL A 11 -3.59 -3.02 11.04
N ILE A 12 -4.38 -2.17 11.70
CA ILE A 12 -5.26 -1.17 11.06
C ILE A 12 -4.86 0.22 11.54
N ALA A 13 -4.34 1.04 10.62
CA ALA A 13 -4.09 2.46 10.89
C ALA A 13 -5.35 3.27 10.59
N THR A 14 -5.76 4.14 11.53
CA THR A 14 -6.96 4.97 11.37
C THR A 14 -6.73 6.38 11.89
N ARG A 15 -7.52 7.35 11.43
CA ARG A 15 -7.53 8.73 11.93
C ARG A 15 -8.88 9.39 11.68
N GLY A 16 -9.64 9.63 12.77
CA GLY A 16 -10.87 10.42 12.70
C GLY A 16 -12.02 9.76 11.94
N ARG A 17 -12.02 8.42 11.76
CA ARG A 17 -13.02 7.68 10.97
C ARG A 17 -13.60 6.46 11.74
N PRO A 18 -14.15 6.65 12.95
CA PRO A 18 -14.58 5.52 13.78
C PRO A 18 -15.71 4.68 13.16
N ALA A 19 -16.61 5.28 12.39
CA ALA A 19 -17.67 4.54 11.71
C ALA A 19 -17.13 3.60 10.63
N THR A 20 -16.18 4.07 9.84
CA THR A 20 -15.51 3.28 8.79
C THR A 20 -14.70 2.13 9.39
N LEU A 21 -13.93 2.42 10.44
CA LEU A 21 -13.18 1.42 11.20
C LEU A 21 -14.08 0.30 11.74
N ARG A 22 -15.27 0.64 12.28
CA ARG A 22 -16.22 -0.35 12.80
C ARG A 22 -16.59 -1.39 11.75
N GLU A 23 -16.82 -0.96 10.52
CA GLU A 23 -17.15 -1.88 9.42
C GLU A 23 -15.97 -2.80 9.06
N THR A 24 -14.75 -2.26 9.04
CA THR A 24 -13.53 -3.04 8.80
C THR A 24 -13.33 -4.10 9.91
N LEU A 25 -13.48 -3.73 11.19
CA LEU A 25 -13.38 -4.65 12.30
C LEU A 25 -14.46 -5.73 12.26
N ARG A 26 -15.69 -5.38 11.88
CA ARG A 26 -16.76 -6.38 11.67
C ARG A 26 -16.43 -7.38 10.57
N SER A 27 -15.78 -6.94 9.48
CA SER A 27 -15.36 -7.87 8.42
C SER A 27 -14.23 -8.78 8.90
N ALA A 28 -13.25 -8.25 9.66
CA ALA A 28 -12.17 -9.05 10.24
C ALA A 28 -12.69 -10.13 11.19
N ALA A 29 -13.71 -9.81 12.01
CA ALA A 29 -14.32 -10.77 12.92
C ALA A 29 -15.12 -11.88 12.21
N ARG A 30 -15.50 -11.69 10.94
CA ARG A 30 -16.17 -12.70 10.11
C ARG A 30 -15.22 -13.61 9.33
N CYS A 31 -13.92 -13.34 9.35
CA CYS A 31 -12.93 -14.21 8.71
C CYS A 31 -12.90 -15.59 9.39
N ALA A 32 -12.69 -16.64 8.61
CA ALA A 32 -12.62 -18.02 9.07
C ALA A 32 -11.34 -18.71 8.51
N PRO A 33 -10.26 -18.82 9.30
CA PRO A 33 -10.12 -18.37 10.70
C PRO A 33 -10.01 -16.83 10.81
N PRO A 34 -10.34 -16.25 11.96
CA PRO A 34 -10.06 -14.84 12.24
C PRO A 34 -8.54 -14.62 12.45
N PRO A 35 -8.05 -13.36 12.41
CA PRO A 35 -6.67 -13.08 12.84
C PRO A 35 -6.48 -13.43 14.32
N ASP A 36 -5.26 -13.86 14.69
CA ASP A 36 -4.95 -14.21 16.08
C ASP A 36 -4.96 -12.98 17.00
N GLU A 37 -4.66 -11.82 16.46
CA GLU A 37 -4.83 -10.53 17.11
C GLU A 37 -5.16 -9.43 16.10
N THR A 38 -5.88 -8.42 16.56
CA THR A 38 -6.14 -7.19 15.80
C THR A 38 -5.64 -5.98 16.60
N ILE A 39 -4.86 -5.12 15.96
CA ILE A 39 -4.24 -3.94 16.54
C ILE A 39 -4.73 -2.71 15.76
N VAL A 40 -5.45 -1.83 16.44
CA VAL A 40 -5.89 -0.55 15.92
C VAL A 40 -4.92 0.52 16.38
N VAL A 41 -4.30 1.23 15.43
CA VAL A 41 -3.40 2.35 15.72
C VAL A 41 -4.07 3.65 15.26
N ASP A 42 -4.43 4.49 16.23
CA ASP A 42 -5.16 5.73 16.00
C ASP A 42 -4.21 6.94 16.02
N GLY A 43 -4.18 7.68 14.90
CA GLY A 43 -3.44 8.95 14.79
C GLY A 43 -4.31 10.18 15.04
N ASP A 44 -5.51 10.01 15.59
CA ASP A 44 -6.41 11.12 15.93
C ASP A 44 -6.17 11.61 17.35
N GLU A 45 -5.87 12.90 17.52
CA GLU A 45 -5.67 13.51 18.84
C GLU A 45 -6.88 13.30 19.77
N GLY A 46 -8.09 13.32 19.21
CA GLY A 46 -9.34 13.07 19.91
C GLY A 46 -9.60 11.60 20.25
N ARG A 47 -8.71 10.68 19.81
CA ARG A 47 -8.83 9.23 20.04
C ARG A 47 -10.19 8.65 19.67
N SER A 48 -10.78 9.15 18.60
CA SER A 48 -12.13 8.80 18.18
C SER A 48 -12.33 7.31 17.86
N ALA A 49 -11.25 6.58 17.59
CA ALA A 49 -11.29 5.15 17.32
C ALA A 49 -11.26 4.28 18.59
N GLU A 50 -10.83 4.81 19.75
CA GLU A 50 -10.66 4.02 20.99
C GLU A 50 -11.95 3.31 21.45
N PRO A 51 -13.13 3.97 21.49
CA PRO A 51 -14.37 3.28 21.89
C PRO A 51 -14.72 2.13 20.94
N VAL A 52 -14.50 2.31 19.64
CA VAL A 52 -14.79 1.29 18.62
C VAL A 52 -13.85 0.10 18.74
N ALA A 53 -12.56 0.34 18.99
CA ALA A 53 -11.57 -0.72 19.19
C ALA A 53 -11.87 -1.53 20.45
N ARG A 54 -12.28 -0.87 21.55
CA ARG A 54 -12.70 -1.54 22.80
C ARG A 54 -13.95 -2.38 22.62
N GLU A 55 -14.97 -1.84 21.94
CA GLU A 55 -16.22 -2.56 21.63
C GLU A 55 -15.94 -3.85 20.84
N ALA A 56 -14.97 -3.79 19.91
CA ALA A 56 -14.56 -4.93 19.09
C ALA A 56 -13.58 -5.88 19.80
N GLY A 57 -13.18 -5.62 21.06
CA GLY A 57 -12.23 -6.45 21.80
C GLY A 57 -10.81 -6.46 21.19
N THR A 58 -10.42 -5.42 20.45
CA THR A 58 -9.12 -5.32 19.80
C THR A 58 -8.12 -4.55 20.64
N ARG A 59 -6.82 -4.78 20.38
CA ARG A 59 -5.76 -3.99 21.00
C ARG A 59 -5.76 -2.58 20.39
N TYR A 60 -5.83 -1.56 21.24
CA TYR A 60 -5.79 -0.17 20.83
C TYR A 60 -4.44 0.48 21.20
N ALA A 61 -3.92 1.30 20.30
CA ALA A 61 -2.79 2.16 20.54
C ALA A 61 -3.03 3.54 19.90
N HIS A 62 -2.54 4.58 20.56
CA HIS A 62 -2.49 5.93 20.01
C HIS A 62 -1.05 6.27 19.60
N SER A 63 -0.88 6.93 18.46
CA SER A 63 0.43 7.38 17.97
C SER A 63 0.34 8.79 17.40
N ALA A 64 1.49 9.38 17.09
CA ALA A 64 1.53 10.59 16.27
C ALA A 64 0.84 10.33 14.91
N PRO A 65 0.18 11.34 14.31
CA PRO A 65 -0.48 11.20 13.03
C PRO A 65 0.54 10.98 11.90
N GLY A 66 0.24 10.00 11.04
CA GLY A 66 1.07 9.63 9.89
C GLY A 66 0.96 8.13 9.59
N LEU A 67 0.55 7.76 8.38
CA LEU A 67 0.28 6.37 8.02
C LEU A 67 1.48 5.46 8.28
N THR A 68 2.69 5.91 7.92
CA THR A 68 3.94 5.16 8.14
C THR A 68 4.27 5.00 9.62
N VAL A 69 4.07 6.06 10.42
CA VAL A 69 4.27 6.04 11.88
C VAL A 69 3.29 5.07 12.54
N GLN A 70 2.01 5.15 12.16
CA GLN A 70 0.97 4.27 12.69
C GLN A 70 1.21 2.80 12.35
N ARG A 71 1.59 2.49 11.08
CA ARG A 71 1.91 1.12 10.67
C ARG A 71 3.15 0.58 11.38
N ASN A 72 4.18 1.40 11.60
CA ASN A 72 5.35 1.01 12.38
C ASN A 72 5.01 0.76 13.85
N ALA A 73 4.19 1.61 14.47
CA ALA A 73 3.72 1.39 15.83
C ALA A 73 2.92 0.09 15.96
N GLY A 74 2.06 -0.22 14.97
CA GLY A 74 1.35 -1.49 14.91
C GLY A 74 2.28 -2.69 14.74
N LEU A 75 3.32 -2.56 13.92
CA LEU A 75 4.35 -3.58 13.74
C LEU A 75 5.11 -3.87 15.04
N ASP A 76 5.45 -2.82 15.80
CA ASP A 76 6.15 -2.96 17.09
C ASP A 76 5.28 -3.67 18.16
N LEU A 77 3.96 -3.55 18.05
CA LEU A 77 3.01 -4.19 18.94
C LEU A 77 2.64 -5.62 18.51
N ALA A 78 2.88 -5.99 17.26
CA ALA A 78 2.51 -7.27 16.69
C ALA A 78 3.30 -8.43 17.33
N SER A 79 2.60 -9.52 17.68
CA SER A 79 3.18 -10.73 18.26
C SER A 79 3.10 -11.96 17.36
N GLY A 80 2.27 -11.91 16.31
CA GLY A 80 2.12 -12.98 15.32
C GLY A 80 3.37 -13.18 14.45
N ASP A 81 3.41 -14.29 13.76
CA ASP A 81 4.51 -14.63 12.83
C ASP A 81 4.46 -13.81 11.55
N VAL A 82 3.23 -13.44 11.17
CA VAL A 82 2.93 -12.61 9.99
C VAL A 82 2.11 -11.39 10.41
N VAL A 83 2.52 -10.22 9.95
CA VAL A 83 1.76 -8.97 10.12
C VAL A 83 1.02 -8.67 8.82
N VAL A 84 -0.28 -8.39 8.95
CA VAL A 84 -1.16 -8.00 7.84
C VAL A 84 -1.59 -6.55 8.04
N PHE A 85 -1.28 -5.68 7.08
CA PHE A 85 -1.66 -4.27 7.09
C PHE A 85 -2.81 -4.06 6.14
N VAL A 86 -3.88 -3.44 6.62
CA VAL A 86 -5.03 -2.99 5.82
C VAL A 86 -5.42 -1.57 6.20
N ASP A 87 -6.12 -0.88 5.31
CA ASP A 87 -6.69 0.44 5.59
C ASP A 87 -8.00 0.31 6.40
N ASP A 88 -8.37 1.35 7.14
CA ASP A 88 -9.58 1.38 7.99
C ASP A 88 -10.90 1.39 7.21
N ASP A 89 -10.85 1.47 5.87
CA ASP A 89 -11.97 1.37 4.95
C ASP A 89 -11.92 0.11 4.06
N THR A 90 -11.25 -0.93 4.55
CA THR A 90 -11.11 -2.21 3.85
C THR A 90 -12.12 -3.23 4.38
N GLU A 91 -12.84 -3.89 3.49
CA GLU A 91 -13.66 -5.07 3.80
C GLU A 91 -12.87 -6.34 3.47
N LEU A 92 -12.62 -7.16 4.49
CA LEU A 92 -11.85 -8.39 4.36
C LEU A 92 -12.76 -9.52 3.85
N ASP A 93 -12.26 -10.30 2.91
CA ASP A 93 -12.90 -11.55 2.50
C ASP A 93 -12.86 -12.59 3.65
N ALA A 94 -13.90 -13.40 3.77
CA ALA A 94 -14.03 -14.39 4.84
C ALA A 94 -12.85 -15.40 4.86
N ASP A 95 -12.30 -15.74 3.71
CA ASP A 95 -11.22 -16.72 3.57
C ASP A 95 -9.81 -16.10 3.53
N LEU A 96 -9.68 -14.78 3.77
CA LEU A 96 -8.41 -14.06 3.65
C LEU A 96 -7.27 -14.74 4.43
N PHE A 97 -7.46 -15.00 5.72
CA PHE A 97 -6.39 -15.57 6.56
C PHE A 97 -6.11 -17.04 6.22
N ALA A 98 -7.11 -17.79 5.77
CA ALA A 98 -6.91 -19.15 5.26
C ALA A 98 -6.07 -19.13 3.96
N ALA A 99 -6.30 -18.19 3.06
CA ALA A 99 -5.52 -18.01 1.84
C ALA A 99 -4.08 -17.60 2.14
N LEU A 100 -3.88 -16.63 3.04
CA LEU A 100 -2.55 -16.23 3.49
C LEU A 100 -1.80 -17.38 4.17
N ALA A 101 -2.48 -18.16 5.04
CA ALA A 101 -1.86 -19.31 5.71
C ALA A 101 -1.36 -20.36 4.72
N ARG A 102 -2.13 -20.62 3.64
CA ARG A 102 -1.66 -21.51 2.55
C ARG A 102 -0.38 -20.98 1.89
N GLY A 103 -0.33 -19.68 1.58
CA GLY A 103 0.84 -19.05 0.97
C GLY A 103 2.08 -19.12 1.86
N TYR A 104 1.94 -18.79 3.13
CA TYR A 104 3.06 -18.76 4.10
C TYR A 104 3.57 -20.14 4.56
N ARG A 105 3.01 -21.26 4.05
CA ARG A 105 3.65 -22.58 4.16
C ARG A 105 4.99 -22.63 3.42
N ASP A 106 5.18 -21.78 2.42
CA ASP A 106 6.47 -21.58 1.76
C ASP A 106 7.40 -20.77 2.68
N PRO A 107 8.47 -21.36 3.22
CA PRO A 107 9.36 -20.67 4.16
C PRO A 107 10.17 -19.53 3.51
N GLU A 108 10.35 -19.55 2.18
CA GLU A 108 11.07 -18.50 1.45
C GLU A 108 10.18 -17.27 1.17
N LEU A 109 8.89 -17.35 1.48
CA LEU A 109 7.97 -16.25 1.30
C LEU A 109 8.13 -15.25 2.43
N VAL A 110 8.58 -14.04 2.11
CA VAL A 110 8.70 -12.93 3.08
C VAL A 110 7.48 -12.02 3.11
N GLY A 111 6.66 -12.06 2.06
CA GLY A 111 5.44 -11.26 1.95
C GLY A 111 4.41 -11.86 1.02
N ALA A 112 3.15 -11.46 1.20
CA ALA A 112 2.06 -11.83 0.32
C ALA A 112 1.04 -10.68 0.20
N THR A 113 0.36 -10.64 -0.94
CA THR A 113 -0.74 -9.74 -1.24
C THR A 113 -1.73 -10.46 -2.14
N GLY A 114 -2.83 -9.81 -2.47
CA GLY A 114 -3.82 -10.35 -3.39
C GLY A 114 -4.67 -9.26 -4.05
N PRO A 115 -5.78 -9.61 -4.65
CA PRO A 115 -6.70 -8.66 -5.26
C PRO A 115 -7.23 -7.64 -4.25
N VAL A 116 -7.04 -6.37 -4.53
CA VAL A 116 -7.70 -5.26 -3.86
C VAL A 116 -8.77 -4.74 -4.80
N HIS A 117 -10.02 -5.14 -4.54
CA HIS A 117 -11.18 -4.71 -5.34
C HIS A 117 -11.60 -3.32 -4.90
N ASP A 118 -11.55 -2.38 -5.82
CA ASP A 118 -12.00 -1.01 -5.60
C ASP A 118 -13.39 -0.85 -6.24
N ARG A 119 -14.39 -0.51 -5.44
CA ARG A 119 -15.77 -0.32 -5.93
C ARG A 119 -15.86 0.76 -7.02
N ASP A 120 -14.96 1.75 -6.98
CA ASP A 120 -14.97 2.88 -7.91
C ASP A 120 -14.07 2.70 -9.14
N LEU A 121 -13.13 1.74 -9.12
CA LEU A 121 -12.18 1.54 -10.23
C LEU A 121 -12.80 1.00 -11.51
N ARG A 122 -14.04 0.53 -11.51
CA ARG A 122 -14.76 0.16 -12.75
C ARG A 122 -14.83 1.31 -13.75
N ARG A 123 -14.82 2.56 -13.29
CA ARG A 123 -14.77 3.77 -14.13
C ARG A 123 -13.38 4.09 -14.71
N PHE A 124 -12.30 3.64 -14.08
CA PHE A 124 -10.92 3.99 -14.46
C PHE A 124 -10.13 2.85 -15.13
N GLY A 125 -10.67 1.61 -15.13
CA GLY A 125 -9.93 0.41 -15.53
C GLY A 125 -9.34 0.47 -16.94
N ASN A 126 -10.10 0.91 -17.94
CA ASN A 126 -9.67 0.85 -19.34
C ASN A 126 -8.67 1.98 -19.71
N MET A 127 -8.75 3.14 -19.09
CA MET A 127 -7.87 4.28 -19.42
C MET A 127 -6.52 4.16 -18.70
N ARG A 128 -6.51 3.68 -17.44
CA ARG A 128 -5.27 3.36 -16.72
C ARG A 128 -4.44 2.29 -17.45
N SER A 129 -5.06 1.27 -18.06
CA SER A 129 -4.34 0.21 -18.77
C SER A 129 -3.59 0.73 -20.01
N ARG A 130 -4.18 1.65 -20.78
CA ARG A 130 -3.54 2.22 -21.99
C ARG A 130 -2.34 3.10 -21.66
N TRP A 131 -2.45 4.00 -20.67
CA TRP A 131 -1.35 4.87 -20.22
C TRP A 131 -0.21 4.09 -19.56
N ARG A 132 -0.54 3.01 -18.84
CA ARG A 132 0.48 2.12 -18.24
C ARG A 132 1.39 1.48 -19.30
N ARG A 133 0.88 1.22 -20.51
CA ARG A 133 1.71 0.70 -21.63
C ARG A 133 2.75 1.71 -22.09
N LEU A 134 2.50 3.01 -21.90
CA LEU A 134 3.43 4.08 -22.25
C LEU A 134 4.51 4.32 -21.19
N VAL A 135 4.37 3.74 -20.00
CA VAL A 135 5.40 3.84 -18.95
C VAL A 135 6.67 3.11 -19.43
N PRO A 136 7.80 3.83 -19.54
CA PRO A 136 9.03 3.27 -20.06
C PRO A 136 9.66 2.28 -19.07
N GLY A 137 10.45 1.35 -19.60
CA GLY A 137 11.32 0.50 -18.77
C GLY A 137 11.02 -0.98 -18.80
N GLY A 138 9.99 -1.45 -19.52
CA GLY A 138 9.68 -2.88 -19.63
C GLY A 138 9.42 -3.53 -18.25
N GLY A 139 9.40 -4.86 -18.19
CA GLY A 139 9.25 -5.61 -16.95
C GLY A 139 8.01 -6.50 -16.92
N ARG A 140 8.04 -7.51 -16.06
CA ARG A 140 6.92 -8.41 -15.81
C ARG A 140 5.85 -7.74 -14.94
N GLU A 141 4.63 -8.26 -14.98
CA GLU A 141 3.58 -7.86 -14.04
C GLU A 141 4.05 -8.09 -12.59
N GLY A 142 3.64 -7.21 -11.70
CA GLY A 142 4.01 -7.25 -10.29
C GLY A 142 5.42 -6.76 -9.97
N ALA A 143 6.28 -6.48 -10.99
CA ALA A 143 7.64 -6.00 -10.77
C ALA A 143 7.76 -4.49 -10.94
N PHE A 144 8.84 -3.91 -10.41
CA PHE A 144 9.19 -2.52 -10.67
C PHE A 144 9.97 -2.37 -11.97
N THR A 145 9.69 -1.29 -12.70
CA THR A 145 10.51 -0.85 -13.83
C THR A 145 11.83 -0.25 -13.33
N ARG A 146 12.80 -0.05 -14.23
CA ARG A 146 14.04 0.67 -13.90
C ARG A 146 13.83 2.11 -13.43
N SER A 147 12.68 2.73 -13.79
CA SER A 147 12.29 4.06 -13.33
C SER A 147 11.64 4.06 -11.94
N GLY A 148 11.50 2.90 -11.29
CA GLY A 148 10.85 2.76 -9.99
C GLY A 148 9.32 2.83 -10.04
N TYR A 149 8.72 2.58 -11.19
CA TYR A 149 7.26 2.52 -11.32
C TYR A 149 6.79 1.06 -11.30
N PRO A 150 5.78 0.69 -10.49
CA PRO A 150 5.31 -0.69 -10.42
C PRO A 150 4.50 -1.08 -11.66
N ARG A 151 4.73 -2.29 -12.16
CA ARG A 151 3.89 -2.98 -13.14
C ARG A 151 2.81 -3.75 -12.41
N TRP A 152 1.66 -3.16 -12.28
CA TRP A 152 0.53 -3.74 -11.55
C TRP A 152 0.07 -5.05 -12.16
N VAL A 153 -0.35 -5.99 -11.33
CA VAL A 153 -0.96 -7.23 -11.77
C VAL A 153 -2.24 -6.92 -12.54
N GLN A 154 -2.36 -7.47 -13.76
CA GLN A 154 -3.50 -7.28 -14.64
C GLN A 154 -4.47 -8.47 -14.56
N ASP A 155 -3.93 -9.67 -14.44
CA ASP A 155 -4.71 -10.88 -14.27
C ASP A 155 -4.69 -11.28 -12.77
N PRO A 156 -5.76 -10.97 -12.01
CA PRO A 156 -5.83 -11.27 -10.60
C PRO A 156 -6.13 -12.75 -10.29
N THR A 157 -6.34 -13.58 -11.30
CA THR A 157 -6.72 -15.00 -11.13
C THR A 157 -5.52 -15.94 -11.02
N ARG A 158 -4.29 -15.44 -11.24
CA ARG A 158 -3.09 -16.28 -11.31
C ARG A 158 -2.11 -15.95 -10.19
N GLU A 159 -1.73 -16.97 -9.44
CA GLU A 159 -0.65 -16.88 -8.47
C GLU A 159 0.69 -16.58 -9.17
N ARG A 160 1.48 -15.67 -8.60
CA ARG A 160 2.79 -15.27 -9.14
C ARG A 160 3.64 -14.54 -8.12
N ASP A 161 4.97 -14.56 -8.33
CA ASP A 161 5.87 -13.73 -7.57
C ASP A 161 5.79 -12.27 -8.05
N VAL A 162 5.72 -11.35 -7.09
CA VAL A 162 5.62 -9.91 -7.32
C VAL A 162 6.69 -9.17 -6.50
N GLU A 163 6.92 -7.89 -6.81
CA GLU A 163 7.77 -6.99 -6.03
C GLU A 163 6.95 -5.87 -5.38
N HIS A 164 5.67 -5.78 -5.72
CA HIS A 164 4.77 -4.71 -5.28
C HIS A 164 3.50 -5.27 -4.66
N MET A 165 3.14 -4.77 -3.49
CA MET A 165 1.86 -4.98 -2.79
C MET A 165 1.10 -3.66 -2.77
N LEU A 166 -0.23 -3.74 -2.86
CA LEU A 166 -1.10 -2.56 -2.73
C LEU A 166 -1.33 -2.25 -1.25
N GLY A 167 -1.33 -0.96 -0.90
CA GLY A 167 -1.51 -0.48 0.48
C GLY A 167 -2.77 -0.97 1.17
N GLY A 168 -3.83 -1.30 0.40
CA GLY A 168 -5.07 -1.87 0.93
C GLY A 168 -4.95 -3.32 1.43
N LEU A 169 -3.93 -4.06 1.02
CA LEU A 169 -3.59 -5.40 1.54
C LEU A 169 -2.10 -5.66 1.38
N MET A 170 -1.37 -5.58 2.47
CA MET A 170 0.03 -5.99 2.54
C MET A 170 0.21 -6.97 3.68
N SER A 171 0.88 -8.09 3.45
CA SER A 171 1.31 -8.97 4.54
C SER A 171 2.79 -9.29 4.44
N ALA A 172 3.44 -9.48 5.58
CA ALA A 172 4.85 -9.82 5.64
C ALA A 172 5.16 -10.66 6.87
N ARG A 173 6.18 -11.55 6.77
CA ARG A 173 6.75 -12.13 7.99
C ARG A 173 7.21 -11.01 8.90
N ARG A 174 6.81 -11.06 10.18
CA ARG A 174 7.07 -10.00 11.15
C ARG A 174 8.56 -9.63 11.23
N GLU A 175 9.45 -10.63 11.22
CA GLU A 175 10.89 -10.39 11.25
C GLU A 175 11.39 -9.64 10.00
N ALA A 176 10.89 -9.99 8.82
CA ALA A 176 11.23 -9.29 7.58
C ALA A 176 10.68 -7.86 7.56
N ALA A 177 9.42 -7.68 8.01
CA ALA A 177 8.80 -6.36 8.15
C ALA A 177 9.57 -5.47 9.15
N ALA A 178 10.00 -6.02 10.29
CA ALA A 178 10.78 -5.31 11.30
C ALA A 178 12.16 -4.83 10.78
N ARG A 179 12.78 -5.58 9.85
CA ARG A 179 14.04 -5.18 9.20
C ARG A 179 13.85 -4.07 8.19
N VAL A 180 12.71 -4.05 7.52
CA VAL A 180 12.40 -3.08 6.45
C VAL A 180 11.78 -1.81 6.99
N ARG A 181 10.75 -1.91 7.84
CA ARG A 181 9.91 -0.84 8.38
C ARG A 181 9.36 0.13 7.32
N PHE A 182 8.30 0.81 7.60
CA PHE A 182 7.83 1.91 6.74
C PHE A 182 8.74 3.14 6.91
N ASP A 183 8.99 3.85 5.81
CA ASP A 183 9.84 5.05 5.84
C ASP A 183 9.05 6.27 6.33
N GLU A 184 9.29 6.71 7.55
CA GLU A 184 8.59 7.83 8.19
C GLU A 184 8.94 9.20 7.59
N ARG A 185 9.90 9.29 6.66
CA ARG A 185 10.11 10.48 5.84
C ARG A 185 9.00 10.71 4.82
N LEU A 186 8.21 9.67 4.52
CA LEU A 186 6.97 9.79 3.76
C LEU A 186 5.88 10.25 4.72
N THR A 187 5.71 11.57 4.84
CA THR A 187 4.80 12.20 5.81
C THR A 187 3.35 12.34 5.31
N GLY A 188 2.44 12.64 6.21
CA GLY A 188 1.03 12.85 5.91
C GLY A 188 0.34 11.57 5.43
N TYR A 189 -0.29 11.62 4.26
CA TYR A 189 -0.85 10.43 3.58
C TYR A 189 0.21 9.46 3.09
N ALA A 190 1.49 9.80 3.25
CA ALA A 190 2.65 8.95 2.97
C ALA A 190 2.62 8.27 1.57
N TYR A 191 2.01 8.92 0.56
CA TYR A 191 1.86 8.33 -0.78
C TYR A 191 3.11 7.60 -1.24
N LEU A 192 2.95 6.38 -1.78
CA LEU A 192 3.97 5.44 -2.23
C LEU A 192 4.73 4.73 -1.08
N GLU A 193 4.21 4.73 0.13
CA GLU A 193 4.78 3.97 1.26
C GLU A 193 4.72 2.46 1.00
N ASP A 194 3.65 2.01 0.33
CA ASP A 194 3.45 0.64 -0.10
C ASP A 194 4.48 0.22 -1.17
N GLU A 195 4.76 1.10 -2.13
CA GLU A 195 5.79 0.88 -3.14
C GLU A 195 7.20 0.79 -2.50
N ASP A 196 7.53 1.70 -1.57
CA ASP A 196 8.81 1.69 -0.87
C ASP A 196 8.98 0.44 -0.01
N PHE A 197 7.99 0.15 0.82
CA PHE A 197 8.00 -1.02 1.71
C PHE A 197 8.12 -2.31 0.90
N SER A 198 7.27 -2.49 -0.11
CA SER A 198 7.25 -3.69 -0.96
C SER A 198 8.57 -3.89 -1.69
N TYR A 199 9.12 -2.84 -2.31
CA TYR A 199 10.39 -2.95 -3.02
C TYR A 199 11.52 -3.37 -2.10
N ARG A 200 11.64 -2.79 -0.91
CA ARG A 200 12.68 -3.16 0.06
C ARG A 200 12.47 -4.57 0.62
N LEU A 201 11.22 -4.96 0.87
CA LEU A 201 10.87 -6.30 1.32
C LEU A 201 11.23 -7.36 0.27
N SER A 202 10.95 -7.09 -1.02
CA SER A 202 11.27 -8.00 -2.13
C SER A 202 12.78 -8.23 -2.33
N ARG A 203 13.64 -7.45 -1.68
CA ARG A 203 15.10 -7.68 -1.66
C ARG A 203 15.55 -8.65 -0.57
N LEU A 204 14.64 -8.97 0.37
CA LEU A 204 14.89 -9.96 1.45
C LEU A 204 14.42 -11.37 1.09
N GLY A 205 13.49 -11.51 0.16
CA GLY A 205 12.93 -12.79 -0.26
C GLY A 205 11.75 -12.61 -1.21
N ARG A 206 10.99 -13.69 -1.44
CA ARG A 206 9.87 -13.67 -2.39
C ARG A 206 8.62 -13.03 -1.79
N ILE A 207 7.92 -12.24 -2.60
CA ILE A 207 6.56 -11.77 -2.31
C ILE A 207 5.63 -12.45 -3.30
N ARG A 208 4.52 -13.02 -2.81
CA ARG A 208 3.55 -13.75 -3.61
C ARG A 208 2.23 -13.01 -3.75
N PHE A 209 1.74 -12.93 -4.97
CA PHE A 209 0.35 -12.55 -5.23
C PHE A 209 -0.52 -13.80 -5.15
N LEU A 210 -1.48 -13.81 -4.22
CA LEU A 210 -2.39 -14.91 -3.95
C LEU A 210 -3.80 -14.51 -4.41
N PRO A 211 -4.36 -15.13 -5.46
CA PRO A 211 -5.68 -14.78 -5.99
C PRO A 211 -6.82 -14.87 -4.98
N ASP A 212 -6.71 -15.79 -4.03
CA ASP A 212 -7.75 -16.05 -3.01
C ASP A 212 -7.65 -15.11 -1.81
N ALA A 213 -6.52 -14.39 -1.63
CA ALA A 213 -6.35 -13.42 -0.56
C ALA A 213 -6.94 -12.07 -0.96
N GLN A 214 -8.26 -11.92 -0.85
CA GLN A 214 -9.00 -10.79 -1.42
C GLN A 214 -9.49 -9.81 -0.37
N VAL A 215 -9.56 -8.54 -0.77
CA VAL A 215 -10.19 -7.47 0.02
C VAL A 215 -10.94 -6.50 -0.90
N ILE A 216 -11.93 -5.79 -0.35
CA ILE A 216 -12.63 -4.71 -1.02
C ILE A 216 -12.27 -3.40 -0.34
N HIS A 217 -11.63 -2.51 -1.06
CA HIS A 217 -11.33 -1.15 -0.60
C HIS A 217 -12.52 -0.23 -0.93
N ARG A 218 -13.09 0.43 0.07
CA ARG A 218 -14.30 1.24 -0.07
C ARG A 218 -14.03 2.66 -0.54
N ASN A 219 -12.77 3.09 -0.50
CA ASN A 219 -12.31 4.44 -0.90
C ASN A 219 -13.03 5.59 -0.20
N VAL A 220 -13.28 5.49 1.07
CA VAL A 220 -13.92 6.56 1.85
C VAL A 220 -12.98 7.79 1.86
N GLY A 221 -13.47 8.92 1.35
CA GLY A 221 -12.69 10.16 1.25
C GLY A 221 -11.77 10.25 0.01
N ALA A 222 -11.95 9.38 -0.99
CA ALA A 222 -11.23 9.48 -2.28
C ALA A 222 -11.43 10.84 -2.98
N GLU A 223 -12.50 11.55 -2.66
CA GLU A 223 -12.80 12.89 -3.16
C GLU A 223 -11.71 13.92 -2.84
N THR A 224 -10.99 13.73 -1.73
CA THR A 224 -9.85 14.59 -1.36
C THR A 224 -8.66 14.47 -2.31
N LYS A 225 -8.56 13.37 -3.06
CA LYS A 225 -7.53 13.14 -4.09
C LYS A 225 -7.88 13.82 -5.42
N LEU A 226 -9.12 14.28 -5.57
CA LEU A 226 -9.68 14.93 -6.75
C LEU A 226 -10.02 16.39 -6.43
N GLY A 227 -10.26 17.20 -7.43
CA GLY A 227 -10.64 18.60 -7.22
C GLY A 227 -9.53 19.46 -6.59
N ALA A 228 -9.82 20.19 -5.53
CA ALA A 228 -8.88 21.13 -4.89
C ALA A 228 -7.64 20.44 -4.34
N GLY A 229 -7.76 19.19 -3.88
CA GLY A 229 -6.64 18.38 -3.39
C GLY A 229 -5.72 17.83 -4.49
N ALA A 230 -6.14 17.86 -5.75
CA ALA A 230 -5.40 17.23 -6.85
C ALA A 230 -4.00 17.83 -7.07
N ARG A 231 -3.81 19.14 -6.81
CA ARG A 231 -2.52 19.80 -6.95
C ARG A 231 -1.53 19.28 -5.91
N GLU A 232 -1.91 19.28 -4.65
CA GLU A 232 -1.05 18.79 -3.55
C GLU A 232 -0.78 17.29 -3.67
N PHE A 233 -1.80 16.50 -4.00
CA PHE A 233 -1.65 15.07 -4.27
C PHE A 233 -0.58 14.81 -5.34
N ASN A 234 -0.68 15.44 -6.51
CA ASN A 234 0.26 15.21 -7.61
C ASN A 234 1.67 15.75 -7.30
N ARG A 235 1.77 16.89 -6.57
CA ARG A 235 3.04 17.42 -6.08
C ARG A 235 3.74 16.41 -5.17
N THR A 236 3.04 15.91 -4.16
CA THR A 236 3.58 14.94 -3.21
C THR A 236 3.96 13.63 -3.89
N VAL A 237 3.13 13.10 -4.77
CA VAL A 237 3.41 11.86 -5.51
C VAL A 237 4.71 11.96 -6.31
N VAL A 238 4.96 13.04 -7.04
CA VAL A 238 6.20 13.15 -7.83
C VAL A 238 7.43 13.41 -6.97
N VAL A 239 7.30 14.15 -5.87
CA VAL A 239 8.38 14.36 -4.89
C VAL A 239 8.77 13.03 -4.26
N ASN A 240 7.80 12.28 -3.74
CA ASN A 240 8.04 10.96 -3.13
C ASN A 240 8.60 9.98 -4.15
N ARG A 241 8.08 9.93 -5.39
CA ARG A 241 8.61 9.06 -6.44
C ARG A 241 10.06 9.38 -6.77
N ALA A 242 10.43 10.66 -6.84
CA ALA A 242 11.82 11.07 -7.04
C ALA A 242 12.70 10.69 -5.84
N TYR A 243 12.17 10.80 -4.62
CA TYR A 243 12.85 10.34 -3.42
C TYR A 243 13.10 8.83 -3.46
N LEU A 244 12.07 8.02 -3.73
CA LEU A 244 12.18 6.55 -3.82
C LEU A 244 13.13 6.13 -4.94
N PHE A 245 13.08 6.78 -6.10
CA PHE A 245 13.99 6.51 -7.21
C PHE A 245 15.46 6.73 -6.78
N ARG A 246 15.74 7.80 -6.04
CA ARG A 246 17.10 8.07 -5.54
C ARG A 246 17.53 7.12 -4.43
N LYS A 247 16.62 6.72 -3.56
CA LYS A 247 16.86 5.86 -2.40
C LYS A 247 17.11 4.40 -2.81
N SER A 248 16.28 3.88 -3.70
CA SER A 248 16.12 2.43 -3.86
C SER A 248 16.55 1.89 -5.22
N PHE A 249 16.59 2.71 -6.27
CA PHE A 249 16.84 2.24 -7.63
C PHE A 249 18.23 2.64 -8.16
N ARG A 250 18.80 1.77 -9.04
CA ARG A 250 20.09 2.08 -9.69
C ARG A 250 19.92 3.27 -10.64
N ARG A 251 20.66 4.35 -10.39
CA ARG A 251 20.59 5.61 -11.14
C ARG A 251 21.48 5.61 -12.40
N THR A 252 21.37 4.58 -13.24
CA THR A 252 22.03 4.55 -14.55
C THR A 252 21.51 5.68 -15.44
N PRO A 253 22.27 6.14 -16.48
CA PRO A 253 21.75 7.12 -17.43
C PRO A 253 20.43 6.71 -18.05
N LEU A 254 20.27 5.45 -18.41
CA LEU A 254 19.01 4.90 -18.96
C LEU A 254 17.88 4.97 -17.93
N ALA A 255 18.11 4.63 -16.67
CA ALA A 255 17.09 4.70 -15.62
C ALA A 255 16.65 6.14 -15.36
N ARG A 256 17.58 7.11 -15.38
CA ARG A 256 17.28 8.54 -15.27
C ARG A 256 16.45 9.04 -16.44
N LEU A 257 16.81 8.66 -17.67
CA LEU A 257 16.01 8.98 -18.87
C LEU A 257 14.60 8.39 -18.75
N GLN A 258 14.48 7.12 -18.36
CA GLN A 258 13.18 6.47 -18.17
C GLN A 258 12.35 7.12 -17.05
N PHE A 259 12.99 7.59 -15.98
CA PHE A 259 12.31 8.36 -14.94
C PHE A 259 11.79 9.71 -15.48
N ALA A 260 12.58 10.45 -16.26
CA ALA A 260 12.15 11.69 -16.88
C ALA A 260 10.97 11.46 -17.85
N LEU A 261 11.04 10.40 -18.65
CA LEU A 261 9.96 10.01 -19.57
C LEU A 261 8.69 9.59 -18.78
N LEU A 262 8.83 8.90 -17.64
CA LEU A 262 7.71 8.57 -16.75
C LEU A 262 6.99 9.85 -16.27
N VAL A 263 7.75 10.84 -15.80
CA VAL A 263 7.17 12.15 -15.40
C VAL A 263 6.45 12.81 -16.56
N GLY A 264 7.04 12.76 -17.77
CA GLY A 264 6.41 13.23 -19.01
C GLY A 264 5.09 12.53 -19.33
N VAL A 265 5.03 11.19 -19.17
CA VAL A 265 3.79 10.41 -19.35
C VAL A 265 2.72 10.82 -18.32
N LEU A 266 3.10 11.02 -17.06
CA LEU A 266 2.17 11.48 -16.02
C LEU A 266 1.63 12.87 -16.32
N LEU A 267 2.47 13.79 -16.76
CA LEU A 267 2.06 15.15 -17.20
C LEU A 267 1.10 15.09 -18.38
N ALA A 268 1.46 14.34 -19.42
CA ALA A 268 0.62 14.18 -20.62
C ALA A 268 -0.74 13.56 -20.27
N HIS A 269 -0.76 12.54 -19.39
CA HIS A 269 -2.01 11.95 -18.92
C HIS A 269 -2.93 12.98 -18.25
N ARG A 270 -2.41 13.81 -17.35
CA ARG A 270 -3.19 14.85 -16.68
C ARG A 270 -3.68 15.92 -17.64
N ALA A 271 -2.81 16.35 -18.57
CA ALA A 271 -3.16 17.37 -19.58
C ALA A 271 -4.26 16.90 -20.53
N VAL A 272 -4.17 15.67 -21.06
CA VAL A 272 -5.19 15.08 -21.95
C VAL A 272 -6.54 14.97 -21.25
N ASN A 273 -6.54 14.65 -19.94
CA ASN A 273 -7.76 14.58 -19.13
C ASN A 273 -8.22 15.96 -18.60
N ARG A 274 -7.56 17.06 -19.01
CA ARG A 274 -7.86 18.44 -18.55
C ARG A 274 -7.77 18.63 -17.04
N GLU A 275 -6.99 17.81 -16.35
CA GLU A 275 -6.74 17.88 -14.91
C GLU A 275 -5.65 18.91 -14.58
N TRP A 276 -5.92 20.19 -14.85
CA TRP A 276 -4.92 21.28 -14.78
C TRP A 276 -4.29 21.47 -13.40
N GLN A 277 -5.04 21.24 -12.32
CA GLN A 277 -4.48 21.25 -10.96
C GLN A 277 -3.46 20.12 -10.77
N GLY A 278 -3.72 18.95 -11.34
CA GLY A 278 -2.78 17.83 -11.35
C GLY A 278 -1.51 18.16 -12.14
N VAL A 279 -1.63 18.82 -13.31
CA VAL A 279 -0.47 19.28 -14.11
C VAL A 279 0.38 20.24 -13.30
N ARG A 280 -0.23 21.26 -12.67
CA ARG A 280 0.48 22.23 -11.81
C ARG A 280 1.23 21.53 -10.67
N GLY A 281 0.55 20.60 -9.98
CA GLY A 281 1.16 19.83 -8.90
C GLY A 281 2.38 19.02 -9.36
N LEU A 282 2.28 18.32 -10.50
CA LEU A 282 3.41 17.57 -11.07
C LEU A 282 4.59 18.47 -11.44
N VAL A 283 4.35 19.64 -12.02
CA VAL A 283 5.41 20.61 -12.37
C VAL A 283 6.10 21.11 -11.12
N GLU A 284 5.33 21.60 -10.13
CA GLU A 284 5.87 22.13 -8.88
C GLU A 284 6.67 21.07 -8.12
N GLY A 285 6.12 19.86 -7.99
CA GLY A 285 6.79 18.74 -7.35
C GLY A 285 8.07 18.32 -8.09
N SER A 286 8.10 18.40 -9.42
CA SER A 286 9.30 18.09 -10.20
C SER A 286 10.41 19.12 -9.93
N VAL A 287 10.08 20.42 -9.86
CA VAL A 287 11.02 21.47 -9.49
C VAL A 287 11.54 21.27 -8.05
N GLU A 288 10.62 21.00 -7.12
CA GLU A 288 10.98 20.72 -5.73
C GLU A 288 11.91 19.49 -5.61
N ALA A 289 11.57 18.40 -6.30
CA ALA A 289 12.38 17.19 -6.32
C ALA A 289 13.81 17.43 -6.86
N CYS A 290 13.98 18.33 -7.83
CA CYS A 290 15.30 18.72 -8.32
C CYS A 290 16.12 19.51 -7.29
N ARG A 291 15.48 20.30 -6.42
CA ARG A 291 16.14 21.09 -5.37
C ARG A 291 16.53 20.24 -4.15
N ARG A 292 15.78 19.18 -3.85
CA ARG A 292 16.06 18.23 -2.76
C ARG A 292 17.09 17.19 -3.21
N ARG A 293 18.30 17.58 -3.56
CA ARG A 293 19.40 16.68 -3.96
C ARG A 293 20.03 15.97 -2.76
#